data_bdc6c48019922ad4adc87e46ead24a5b
#
_entry.id   bdc6c48019922ad4adc87e46ead24a5b
#
_cell.length_a   1.000
_cell.length_b   1.000
_cell.length_c   1.000
_cell.angle_alpha   90.00
_cell.angle_beta   90.00
_cell.angle_gamma   90.00
#
_symmetry.space_group_name_H-M   'P 1'
#
loop_
_entity.id
_entity.type
_entity.pdbx_description
1 polymer ?
#
loop_
_entity_poly.entity_id
_entity_poly.type
_entity_poly.pdbx_seq_one_letter_code
_entity_poly.pdbx_strand_id
1 'polypeptide(L)' 'QKVGVIATDETFLRYEADHVVSIGAREDEDAIARHLYKILREFDDWNVDAIYSESFATPRIGQAIMNRLLKAAGHQVIPV' A
#
# COMPACT_ATOMS: atom_id res chain seq x y z
N GLN A 1 -14.14 11.04 6.98
CA GLN A 1 -13.32 10.45 5.91
C GLN A 1 -12.52 9.27 6.43
N LYS A 2 -12.63 8.14 5.75
CA LYS A 2 -11.88 6.94 6.11
C LYS A 2 -10.57 6.91 5.34
N VAL A 3 -9.47 6.66 6.06
CA VAL A 3 -8.13 6.65 5.48
C VAL A 3 -7.50 5.27 5.66
N GLY A 4 -6.96 4.74 4.58
CA GLY A 4 -6.21 3.50 4.59
C GLY A 4 -4.75 3.76 4.29
N VAL A 5 -3.86 3.07 4.99
CA VAL A 5 -2.41 3.18 4.80
C VAL A 5 -1.84 1.82 4.45
N ILE A 6 -1.06 1.76 3.38
CA ILE A 6 -0.31 0.56 3.00
C ILE A 6 1.16 0.82 3.32
N ALA A 7 1.69 0.05 4.24
CA ALA A 7 3.07 0.18 4.68
C ALA A 7 3.78 -1.16 4.59
N THR A 8 4.99 -1.25 5.12
CA THR A 8 5.75 -2.50 5.16
C THR A 8 5.80 -3.02 6.59
N ASP A 9 6.27 -4.27 6.75
CA ASP A 9 6.45 -4.86 8.08
C ASP A 9 7.33 -3.97 8.97
N GLU A 10 8.28 -3.27 8.37
CA GLU A 10 9.23 -2.44 9.09
C GLU A 10 8.65 -1.13 9.59
N THR A 11 7.56 -0.65 8.97
CA THR A 11 7.09 0.72 9.21
C THR A 11 5.61 0.82 9.57
N PHE A 12 4.81 -0.24 9.44
CA PHE A 12 3.35 -0.10 9.57
C PHE A 12 2.91 0.37 10.95
N LEU A 13 3.70 0.11 12.00
CA LEU A 13 3.38 0.56 13.35
C LEU A 13 3.59 2.06 13.56
N ARG A 14 4.20 2.74 12.59
CA ARG A 14 4.45 4.19 12.68
C ARG A 14 3.23 5.02 12.28
N TYR A 15 2.23 4.39 11.68
CA TYR A 15 1.08 5.11 11.13
C TYR A 15 -0.15 4.93 12.01
N GLU A 16 -0.97 5.97 12.05
CA GLU A 16 -2.27 5.93 12.68
C GLU A 16 -3.31 6.35 11.65
N ALA A 17 -4.27 5.47 11.38
CA ALA A 17 -5.33 5.73 10.43
C ALA A 17 -6.48 4.77 10.73
N ASP A 18 -7.58 4.90 9.99
CA ASP A 18 -8.71 3.99 10.16
C ASP A 18 -8.29 2.54 9.86
N HIS A 19 -7.47 2.37 8.83
CA HIS A 19 -6.93 1.06 8.46
C HIS A 19 -5.47 1.20 8.10
N VAL A 20 -4.61 0.45 8.77
CA VAL A 20 -3.19 0.38 8.44
C VAL A 20 -2.85 -1.07 8.17
N VAL A 21 -2.31 -1.36 6.99
CA VAL A 21 -2.03 -2.72 6.56
C VAL A 21 -0.58 -2.83 6.14
N SER A 22 0.10 -3.89 6.58
CA SER A 22 1.42 -4.22 6.08
C SER A 22 1.30 -5.09 4.84
N ILE A 23 1.99 -4.71 3.77
CA ILE A 23 1.99 -5.45 2.51
C ILE A 23 3.08 -6.52 2.47
N GLY A 24 3.94 -6.56 3.49
CA GLY A 24 5.04 -7.49 3.59
C GLY A 24 6.34 -6.77 3.90
N ALA A 25 7.43 -7.53 3.97
CA ALA A 25 8.76 -6.94 4.17
C ALA A 25 9.16 -6.13 2.94
N ARG A 26 9.79 -4.98 3.16
CA ARG A 26 10.15 -4.06 2.08
C ARG A 26 11.02 -4.73 1.02
N GLU A 27 11.88 -5.66 1.43
CA GLU A 27 12.79 -6.34 0.51
C GLU A 27 12.15 -7.51 -0.22
N ASP A 28 10.95 -7.93 0.18
CA ASP A 28 10.28 -9.09 -0.41
C ASP A 28 9.31 -8.62 -1.50
N GLU A 29 9.85 -8.36 -2.69
CA GLU A 29 9.07 -7.87 -3.82
C GLU A 29 7.93 -8.81 -4.20
N ASP A 30 8.19 -10.12 -4.15
CA ASP A 30 7.18 -11.10 -4.54
C ASP A 30 6.00 -11.09 -3.57
N ALA A 31 6.25 -10.97 -2.28
CA ALA A 31 5.18 -10.88 -1.29
C ALA A 31 4.37 -9.61 -1.48
N ILE A 32 5.05 -8.48 -1.72
CA ILE A 32 4.39 -7.20 -1.97
C ILE A 32 3.45 -7.33 -3.17
N ALA A 33 3.94 -7.88 -4.27
CA ALA A 33 3.14 -8.03 -5.48
C ALA A 33 1.92 -8.94 -5.24
N ARG A 34 2.10 -10.03 -4.51
CA ARG A 34 1.01 -10.96 -4.24
C ARG A 34 -0.06 -10.36 -3.36
N HIS A 35 0.32 -9.54 -2.38
CA HIS A 35 -0.62 -8.98 -1.42
C HIS A 35 -1.33 -7.73 -1.93
N LEU A 36 -0.78 -7.07 -2.95
CA LEU A 36 -1.29 -5.79 -3.40
C LEU A 36 -2.76 -5.83 -3.79
N TYR A 37 -3.13 -6.77 -4.64
CA TYR A 37 -4.51 -6.87 -5.12
C TYR A 37 -5.48 -7.18 -3.98
N LYS A 38 -5.07 -8.06 -3.07
CA LYS A 38 -5.89 -8.40 -1.92
C LYS A 38 -6.15 -7.18 -1.04
N ILE A 39 -5.10 -6.41 -0.77
CA ILE A 39 -5.20 -5.23 0.07
C ILE A 39 -6.08 -4.16 -0.57
N LEU A 40 -5.92 -3.92 -1.86
CA LEU A 40 -6.76 -2.94 -2.56
C LEU A 40 -8.22 -3.36 -2.55
N ARG A 41 -8.50 -4.66 -2.69
CA ARG A 41 -9.86 -5.17 -2.61
C ARG A 41 -10.44 -4.98 -1.20
N GLU A 42 -9.65 -5.24 -0.17
CA GLU A 42 -10.09 -5.01 1.21
C GLU A 42 -10.43 -3.54 1.46
N PHE A 43 -9.62 -2.63 0.92
CA PHE A 43 -9.89 -1.21 1.06
C PHE A 43 -11.18 -0.80 0.34
N ASP A 44 -11.47 -1.42 -0.81
CA ASP A 44 -12.74 -1.19 -1.48
C ASP A 44 -13.91 -1.67 -0.62
N ASP A 45 -13.79 -2.83 0.00
CA ASP A 45 -14.83 -3.39 0.87
C ASP A 45 -15.06 -2.52 2.10
N TRP A 46 -14.01 -1.89 2.60
CA TRP A 46 -14.09 -1.00 3.77
C TRP A 46 -14.55 0.41 3.42
N ASN A 47 -14.74 0.71 2.15
CA ASN A 47 -15.14 2.03 1.66
C ASN A 47 -14.16 3.12 2.10
N VAL A 48 -12.88 2.87 1.96
CA VAL A 48 -11.83 3.83 2.29
C VAL A 48 -11.87 4.97 1.28
N ASP A 49 -11.88 6.21 1.77
CA ASP A 49 -11.96 7.39 0.93
C ASP A 49 -10.62 7.80 0.34
N ALA A 50 -9.54 7.57 1.09
CA ALA A 50 -8.20 7.92 0.65
C ALA A 50 -7.24 6.80 1.00
N ILE A 51 -6.32 6.50 0.09
CA ILE A 51 -5.31 5.46 0.28
C ILE A 51 -3.94 6.11 0.24
N TYR A 52 -3.17 5.94 1.31
CA TYR A 52 -1.78 6.35 1.36
C TYR A 52 -0.91 5.12 1.32
N SER A 53 0.11 5.11 0.48
CA SER A 53 1.07 4.03 0.44
C SER A 53 2.49 4.57 0.45
N GLU A 54 3.41 3.81 1.04
CA GLU A 54 4.82 4.13 0.92
C GLU A 54 5.28 3.86 -0.51
N SER A 55 6.37 4.50 -0.92
CA SER A 55 6.94 4.23 -2.23
C SER A 55 7.66 2.89 -2.22
N PHE A 56 7.48 2.10 -3.26
CA PHE A 56 8.08 0.78 -3.41
C PHE A 56 8.97 0.79 -4.65
N ALA A 57 10.12 1.43 -4.53
CA ALA A 57 11.04 1.60 -5.64
C ALA A 57 12.05 0.44 -5.70
N THR A 58 11.55 -0.74 -6.04
CA THR A 58 12.41 -1.91 -6.18
C THR A 58 12.89 -2.04 -7.63
N PRO A 59 14.07 -2.65 -7.87
CA PRO A 59 14.61 -2.72 -9.22
C PRO A 59 13.85 -3.66 -10.17
N ARG A 60 13.06 -4.60 -9.66
CA ARG A 60 12.40 -5.59 -10.51
C ARG A 60 10.95 -5.25 -10.79
N ILE A 61 10.15 -5.16 -9.74
CA ILE A 61 8.69 -5.03 -9.89
C ILE A 61 8.13 -3.78 -9.23
N GLY A 62 9.00 -2.96 -8.62
CA GLY A 62 8.54 -1.76 -7.92
C GLY A 62 7.74 -0.82 -8.79
N GLN A 63 8.16 -0.61 -10.05
CA GLN A 63 7.43 0.27 -10.94
C GLN A 63 6.04 -0.27 -11.26
N ALA A 64 5.91 -1.58 -11.48
CA ALA A 64 4.61 -2.20 -11.73
C ALA A 64 3.69 -2.05 -10.52
N ILE A 65 4.23 -2.22 -9.31
CA ILE A 65 3.49 -2.03 -8.08
C ILE A 65 2.99 -0.59 -7.97
N MET A 66 3.88 0.38 -8.21
CA MET A 66 3.51 1.80 -8.13
C MET A 66 2.48 2.17 -9.19
N ASN A 67 2.63 1.66 -10.41
CA ASN A 67 1.65 1.90 -11.46
C ASN A 67 0.27 1.38 -11.07
N ARG A 68 0.21 0.21 -10.44
CA ARG A 68 -1.07 -0.35 -10.00
C ARG A 68 -1.69 0.49 -8.89
N LEU A 69 -0.88 0.93 -7.94
CA LEU A 69 -1.35 1.78 -6.84
C LEU A 69 -1.87 3.12 -7.36
N LEU A 70 -1.18 3.72 -8.32
CA LEU A 70 -1.59 5.02 -8.87
C LEU A 70 -2.95 4.99 -9.55
N LYS A 71 -3.42 3.81 -9.95
CA LYS A 71 -4.74 3.65 -10.53
C LYS A 71 -5.85 3.52 -9.50
N ALA A 72 -5.51 3.32 -8.24
CA ALA A 72 -6.49 3.23 -7.18
C ALA A 72 -7.06 4.63 -6.89
N ALA A 73 -8.37 4.73 -6.71
CA ALA A 73 -9.02 6.01 -6.45
C ALA A 73 -8.53 6.60 -5.12
N GLY A 74 -8.20 7.89 -5.13
CA GLY A 74 -7.77 8.58 -3.92
C GLY A 74 -6.38 8.20 -3.43
N HIS A 75 -5.57 7.54 -4.27
CA HIS A 75 -4.24 7.08 -3.86
C HIS A 75 -3.24 8.23 -3.77
N GLN A 76 -2.46 8.23 -2.70
CA GLN A 76 -1.37 9.18 -2.48
C GLN A 76 -0.12 8.41 -2.04
N VAL A 77 1.06 8.91 -2.43
CA VAL A 77 2.34 8.26 -2.11
C VAL A 77 3.01 8.99 -0.95
N ILE A 78 3.44 8.22 0.03
CA ILE A 78 4.25 8.73 1.15
C ILE A 78 5.72 8.51 0.78
N PRO A 79 6.52 9.58 0.61
CA PRO A 79 7.94 9.41 0.30
C PRO A 79 8.70 8.88 1.53
N VAL A 80 9.44 7.80 1.32
CA VAL A 80 10.27 7.19 2.36
C VAL A 80 11.66 6.86 1.86
#